data_f9e9175aa1427e0952070f7ea562c4db
#
_entry.id   f9e9175aa1427e0952070f7ea562c4db
#
_cell.length_a   1.000
_cell.length_b   1.000
_cell.length_c   1.000
_cell.angle_alpha   90.00
_cell.angle_beta   90.00
_cell.angle_gamma   90.00
#
_symmetry.space_group_name_H-M   'P 1'
#
loop_
_entity.id
_entity.type
_entity.pdbx_description
1 polymer ?
#
loop_
_entity_poly.entity_id
_entity_poly.type
_entity_poly.pdbx_seq_one_letter_code
_entity_poly.pdbx_strand_id
1 'polypeptide(L)'
;MDSPGASGYYLTDGDINLAILKFKSDAVAGVERGKDWSGLHHFGFQVDDMAAIGERLQAAGAPKRDDVNNALLGSSMGERRHGGNVEVKYSGPDGIMVDVSESGWVGTPSFNPKV
;
A
#
# COMPACT_ATOMS: atom_id res chain seq x y z
N MET A 1 12.85 -3.95 6.64
CA MET A 1 12.29 -4.55 5.41
C MET A 1 13.02 -4.02 4.18
N ASP A 2 13.09 -4.79 3.15
CA ASP A 2 13.69 -4.39 1.89
C ASP A 2 12.97 -5.13 0.76
N SER A 3 12.34 -4.36 -0.12
CA SER A 3 11.60 -4.88 -1.26
C SER A 3 12.05 -4.14 -2.53
N PRO A 4 11.64 -4.59 -3.72
CA PRO A 4 11.95 -3.85 -4.95
C PRO A 4 11.44 -2.41 -4.97
N GLY A 5 10.35 -2.11 -4.25
CA GLY A 5 9.75 -0.78 -4.24
C GLY A 5 10.24 0.13 -3.13
N ALA A 6 10.62 -0.41 -1.97
CA ALA A 6 10.96 0.41 -0.82
C ALA A 6 11.84 -0.36 0.18
N SER A 7 12.54 0.39 1.02
CA SER A 7 13.24 -0.14 2.18
C SER A 7 12.84 0.66 3.41
N GLY A 8 13.02 0.08 4.58
CA GLY A 8 12.71 0.77 5.83
C GLY A 8 12.38 -0.18 6.97
N TYR A 9 11.50 0.27 7.84
CA TYR A 9 11.18 -0.43 9.07
C TYR A 9 9.67 -0.50 9.27
N TYR A 10 9.21 -1.62 9.82
CA TYR A 10 7.87 -1.75 10.36
C TYR A 10 7.94 -1.69 11.88
N LEU A 11 7.13 -0.81 12.46
CA LEU A 11 6.96 -0.70 13.89
C LEU A 11 5.53 -1.07 14.24
N THR A 12 5.33 -1.78 15.33
CA THR A 12 3.98 -2.18 15.72
C THR A 12 3.84 -2.23 17.24
N ASP A 13 2.64 -1.93 17.72
CA ASP A 13 2.25 -2.12 19.13
C ASP A 13 1.34 -3.34 19.30
N GLY A 14 1.16 -4.13 18.24
CA GLY A 14 0.27 -5.28 18.23
C GLY A 14 -1.09 -5.01 17.59
N ASP A 15 -1.44 -3.74 17.38
CA ASP A 15 -2.72 -3.35 16.78
C ASP A 15 -2.55 -2.71 15.42
N ILE A 16 -1.58 -1.82 15.27
CA ILE A 16 -1.30 -1.16 14.00
C ILE A 16 0.11 -1.47 13.52
N ASN A 17 0.33 -1.25 12.23
CA ASN A 17 1.64 -1.25 11.62
C ASN A 17 1.97 0.18 11.20
N LEU A 18 3.08 0.71 11.71
CA LEU A 18 3.65 1.97 11.23
C LEU A 18 4.84 1.65 10.35
N ALA A 19 4.74 1.93 9.07
CA ALA A 19 5.81 1.70 8.12
C ALA A 19 6.59 3.00 7.90
N ILE A 20 7.89 2.96 8.19
CA ILE A 20 8.80 4.06 7.89
C ILE A 20 9.56 3.65 6.64
N LEU A 21 9.26 4.27 5.52
CA LEU A 21 9.67 3.81 4.20
C LEU A 21 10.55 4.82 3.49
N LYS A 22 11.51 4.27 2.74
CA LYS A 22 12.23 5.01 1.71
C LYS A 22 11.93 4.35 0.37
N PHE A 23 11.25 5.07 -0.49
CA PHE A 23 10.92 4.56 -1.82
C PHE A 23 12.14 4.53 -2.73
N LYS A 24 12.19 3.53 -3.60
CA LYS A 24 13.32 3.31 -4.49
C LYS A 24 13.17 3.99 -5.85
N SER A 25 11.95 4.40 -6.20
CA SER A 25 11.70 5.14 -7.44
C SER A 25 10.56 6.12 -7.27
N ASP A 26 10.52 7.13 -8.12
CA ASP A 26 9.44 8.11 -8.13
C ASP A 26 8.10 7.46 -8.50
N ALA A 27 8.13 6.48 -9.39
CA ALA A 27 6.91 5.83 -9.87
C ALA A 27 6.21 5.06 -8.74
N VAL A 28 6.95 4.32 -7.91
CA VAL A 28 6.34 3.57 -6.80
C VAL A 28 5.89 4.48 -5.66
N ALA A 29 6.51 5.65 -5.51
CA ALA A 29 6.10 6.66 -4.53
C ALA A 29 4.88 7.46 -4.99
N GLY A 30 4.66 7.54 -6.28
CA GLY A 30 3.75 8.48 -6.91
C GLY A 30 4.54 9.69 -7.41
N VAL A 31 4.49 9.93 -8.72
CA VAL A 31 5.36 10.93 -9.36
C VAL A 31 5.10 12.37 -8.91
N GLU A 32 3.90 12.64 -8.41
CA GLU A 32 3.53 13.96 -7.94
C GLU A 32 4.35 14.42 -6.73
N ARG A 33 4.85 13.47 -5.92
CA ARG A 33 5.68 13.75 -4.74
C ARG A 33 7.10 13.24 -4.90
N GLY A 34 7.25 12.08 -5.54
CA GLY A 34 8.56 11.48 -5.77
C GLY A 34 9.12 10.75 -4.56
N LYS A 35 10.21 10.04 -4.81
CA LYS A 35 10.83 9.16 -3.80
C LYS A 35 11.47 9.89 -2.62
N ASP A 36 11.83 11.15 -2.79
CA ASP A 36 12.54 11.93 -1.77
C ASP A 36 11.61 12.80 -0.92
N TRP A 37 10.31 12.78 -1.19
CA TRP A 37 9.34 13.51 -0.39
C TRP A 37 9.19 12.88 0.99
N SER A 38 9.08 13.72 2.02
CA SER A 38 8.88 13.26 3.41
C SER A 38 7.53 13.70 3.92
N GLY A 39 6.87 12.82 4.62
CA GLY A 39 5.59 13.10 5.25
C GLY A 39 4.70 11.86 5.26
N LEU A 40 3.45 12.05 5.65
CA LEU A 40 2.46 10.98 5.68
C LEU A 40 2.06 10.64 4.25
N HIS A 41 2.42 9.45 3.81
CA HIS A 41 2.28 9.03 2.42
C HIS A 41 0.96 8.32 2.15
N HIS A 42 0.58 7.38 3.00
CA HIS A 42 -0.64 6.62 2.81
C HIS A 42 -1.14 6.00 4.11
N PHE A 43 -2.44 5.69 4.14
CA PHE A 43 -3.07 4.87 5.16
C PHE A 43 -3.49 3.55 4.55
N GLY A 44 -3.45 2.48 5.34
CA GLY A 44 -3.91 1.18 4.91
C GLY A 44 -5.05 0.64 5.75
N PHE A 45 -6.02 0.01 5.11
CA PHE A 45 -7.15 -0.64 5.76
C PHE A 45 -7.26 -2.09 5.31
N GLN A 46 -7.38 -2.99 6.27
CA GLN A 46 -7.69 -4.38 5.97
C GLN A 46 -9.18 -4.51 5.75
N VAL A 47 -9.57 -5.14 4.65
CA VAL A 47 -10.96 -5.28 4.22
C VAL A 47 -11.26 -6.73 3.90
N ASP A 48 -12.54 -7.10 3.92
CA ASP A 48 -12.97 -8.46 3.62
C ASP A 48 -13.19 -8.69 2.12
N ASP A 49 -13.51 -7.65 1.38
CA ASP A 49 -13.86 -7.74 -0.03
C ASP A 49 -13.25 -6.56 -0.80
N MET A 50 -12.17 -6.84 -1.51
CA MET A 50 -11.44 -5.82 -2.29
C MET A 50 -12.30 -5.22 -3.40
N ALA A 51 -13.13 -6.02 -4.05
CA ALA A 51 -13.98 -5.54 -5.14
C ALA A 51 -15.05 -4.58 -4.61
N ALA A 52 -15.69 -4.93 -3.51
CA ALA A 52 -16.72 -4.09 -2.91
C ALA A 52 -16.18 -2.76 -2.42
N ILE A 53 -15.03 -2.78 -1.73
CA ILE A 53 -14.43 -1.52 -1.25
C ILE A 53 -13.95 -0.65 -2.42
N GLY A 54 -13.43 -1.27 -3.46
CA GLY A 54 -13.01 -0.56 -4.66
C GLY A 54 -14.15 0.21 -5.32
N GLU A 55 -15.33 -0.40 -5.43
CA GLU A 55 -16.52 0.27 -5.95
C GLU A 55 -16.93 1.46 -5.09
N ARG A 56 -16.89 1.29 -3.77
CA ARG A 56 -17.24 2.36 -2.82
C ARG A 56 -16.27 3.53 -2.88
N LEU A 57 -14.98 3.24 -2.96
CA LEU A 57 -13.94 4.26 -3.08
C LEU A 57 -14.09 5.04 -4.40
N GLN A 58 -14.32 4.33 -5.51
CA GLN A 58 -14.54 4.95 -6.80
C GLN A 58 -15.76 5.89 -6.75
N ALA A 59 -16.87 5.42 -6.18
CA ALA A 59 -18.09 6.21 -6.04
C ALA A 59 -17.90 7.44 -5.15
N ALA A 60 -17.01 7.36 -4.18
CA ALA A 60 -16.68 8.46 -3.28
C ALA A 60 -15.69 9.46 -3.86
N GLY A 61 -15.26 9.28 -5.11
CA GLY A 61 -14.30 10.17 -5.75
C GLY A 61 -12.84 9.85 -5.42
N ALA A 62 -12.56 8.63 -4.99
CA ALA A 62 -11.21 8.15 -4.68
C ALA A 62 -10.81 7.08 -5.72
N PRO A 63 -10.40 7.49 -6.92
CA PRO A 63 -10.10 6.56 -7.99
C PRO A 63 -8.84 5.74 -7.69
N LYS A 64 -8.78 4.57 -8.29
CA LYS A 64 -7.63 3.69 -8.20
C LYS A 64 -6.39 4.35 -8.80
N ARG A 65 -5.26 4.21 -8.16
CA ARG A 65 -3.98 4.73 -8.63
C ARG A 65 -3.30 3.69 -9.51
N ASP A 66 -3.74 3.58 -10.75
CA ASP A 66 -3.21 2.59 -11.69
C ASP A 66 -1.73 2.78 -11.96
N ASP A 67 -1.26 4.02 -12.00
CA ASP A 67 0.14 4.34 -12.20
C ASP A 67 1.05 3.74 -11.10
N VAL A 68 0.67 3.96 -9.85
CA VAL A 68 1.43 3.45 -8.70
C VAL A 68 1.28 1.93 -8.58
N ASN A 69 0.07 1.43 -8.74
CA ASN A 69 -0.19 -0.02 -8.65
C ASN A 69 0.58 -0.79 -9.73
N ASN A 70 0.64 -0.27 -10.94
CA ASN A 70 1.40 -0.90 -12.02
C ASN A 70 2.91 -0.82 -11.79
N ALA A 71 3.39 0.28 -11.25
CA ALA A 71 4.80 0.42 -10.90
C ALA A 71 5.21 -0.59 -9.82
N LEU A 72 4.35 -0.79 -8.82
CA LEU A 72 4.59 -1.77 -7.76
C LEU A 72 4.56 -3.20 -8.30
N LEU A 73 3.64 -3.53 -9.19
CA LEU A 73 3.62 -4.83 -9.84
C LEU A 73 4.91 -5.10 -10.64
N GLY A 74 5.36 -4.11 -11.39
CA GLY A 74 6.59 -4.23 -12.16
C GLY A 74 7.83 -4.39 -11.30
N SER A 75 7.89 -3.71 -10.16
CA SER A 75 9.05 -3.76 -9.26
C SER A 75 9.08 -5.00 -8.37
N SER A 76 7.92 -5.60 -8.08
CA SER A 76 7.81 -6.79 -7.22
C SER A 76 7.30 -8.01 -7.94
N MET A 77 7.62 -8.12 -9.21
CA MET A 77 7.11 -9.17 -10.10
C MET A 77 7.25 -10.56 -9.48
N GLY A 78 6.14 -11.25 -9.36
CA GLY A 78 6.08 -12.61 -8.85
C GLY A 78 6.17 -12.73 -7.34
N GLU A 79 6.69 -11.76 -6.63
CA GLU A 79 6.93 -11.85 -5.20
C GLU A 79 5.65 -11.76 -4.38
N ARG A 80 4.69 -11.01 -4.85
CA ARG A 80 3.39 -10.83 -4.17
C ARG A 80 2.64 -12.15 -4.00
N ARG A 81 3.00 -13.16 -4.78
CA ARG A 81 2.41 -14.49 -4.68
C ARG A 81 2.97 -15.33 -3.53
N HIS A 82 3.99 -14.85 -2.86
CA HIS A 82 4.72 -15.62 -1.84
C HIS A 82 4.30 -15.29 -0.41
N GLY A 83 3.04 -14.92 -0.22
CA GLY A 83 2.48 -14.65 1.09
C GLY A 83 2.76 -13.28 1.64
N GLY A 84 3.22 -12.34 0.82
CA GLY A 84 3.36 -10.96 1.20
C GLY A 84 2.02 -10.22 1.15
N ASN A 85 2.04 -8.95 1.50
CA ASN A 85 0.86 -8.10 1.39
C ASN A 85 0.45 -7.94 -0.07
N VAL A 86 -0.82 -8.13 -0.31
CA VAL A 86 -1.44 -7.73 -1.57
C VAL A 86 -2.27 -6.49 -1.26
N GLU A 87 -1.80 -5.36 -1.71
CA GLU A 87 -2.46 -4.08 -1.45
C GLU A 87 -2.69 -3.32 -2.74
N VAL A 88 -3.79 -2.59 -2.78
CA VAL A 88 -4.18 -1.77 -3.92
C VAL A 88 -4.34 -0.35 -3.45
N LYS A 89 -3.72 0.58 -4.14
CA LYS A 89 -3.71 2.00 -3.78
C LYS A 89 -4.78 2.77 -4.55
N TYR A 90 -5.45 3.64 -3.83
CA TYR A 90 -6.45 4.57 -4.33
C TYR A 90 -6.03 5.99 -3.96
N SER A 91 -6.53 6.98 -4.68
CA SER A 91 -6.37 8.37 -4.28
C SER A 91 -7.18 8.63 -3.01
N GLY A 92 -6.60 9.37 -2.10
CA GLY A 92 -7.27 9.76 -0.85
C GLY A 92 -7.36 11.27 -0.72
N PRO A 93 -7.80 11.77 0.43
CA PRO A 93 -7.91 13.18 0.68
C PRO A 93 -6.52 13.81 0.80
N ASP A 94 -6.39 15.06 0.38
CA ASP A 94 -5.19 15.90 0.56
C ASP A 94 -3.93 15.28 -0.04
N GLY A 95 -4.06 14.49 -1.11
CA GLY A 95 -2.92 13.85 -1.76
C GLY A 95 -2.38 12.63 -1.04
N ILE A 96 -2.99 12.20 0.05
CA ILE A 96 -2.64 10.97 0.75
C ILE A 96 -3.27 9.79 -0.01
N MET A 97 -2.53 8.71 -0.20
CA MET A 97 -3.09 7.51 -0.79
C MET A 97 -3.80 6.67 0.26
N VAL A 98 -4.76 5.89 -0.18
CA VAL A 98 -5.45 4.89 0.64
C VAL A 98 -5.11 3.52 0.09
N ASP A 99 -4.51 2.67 0.94
CA ASP A 99 -4.27 1.27 0.60
C ASP A 99 -5.38 0.41 1.16
N VAL A 100 -5.79 -0.59 0.40
CA VAL A 100 -6.68 -1.64 0.90
C VAL A 100 -6.05 -2.99 0.66
N SER A 101 -6.24 -3.91 1.60
CA SER A 101 -5.67 -5.25 1.56
C SER A 101 -6.58 -6.23 2.29
N GLU A 102 -6.77 -7.41 1.73
CA GLU A 102 -7.45 -8.49 2.45
C GLU A 102 -6.49 -9.20 3.42
N SER A 103 -5.20 -9.19 3.14
CA SER A 103 -4.20 -9.85 3.98
C SER A 103 -3.79 -9.03 5.21
N GLY A 104 -3.91 -7.72 5.16
CA GLY A 104 -3.44 -6.83 6.22
C GLY A 104 -1.93 -6.63 6.20
N TRP A 105 -1.37 -6.29 7.34
CA TRP A 105 0.05 -5.94 7.47
C TRP A 105 0.68 -6.64 8.67
N VAL A 106 1.98 -6.90 8.57
CA VAL A 106 2.77 -7.50 9.64
C VAL A 106 2.56 -6.72 10.95
N GLY A 107 2.31 -7.45 12.03
CA GLY A 107 2.13 -6.87 13.36
C GLY A 107 0.71 -6.45 13.70
N THR A 108 -0.24 -6.59 12.77
CA THR A 108 -1.66 -6.35 13.06
C THR A 108 -2.35 -7.66 13.42
N PRO A 109 -3.41 -7.63 14.28
CA PRO A 109 -4.02 -8.88 14.80
C PRO A 109 -4.60 -9.80 13.74
N SER A 110 -5.11 -9.25 12.65
CA SER A 110 -5.78 -10.02 11.60
C SER A 110 -4.91 -10.23 10.36
N PHE A 111 -3.59 -10.04 10.48
CA PHE A 111 -2.68 -10.28 9.37
C PHE A 111 -2.77 -11.74 8.89
N ASN A 112 -3.01 -11.92 7.59
CA ASN A 112 -3.12 -13.23 6.95
C ASN A 112 -2.31 -13.24 5.66
N PRO A 113 -1.05 -13.67 5.68
CA PRO A 113 -0.15 -13.59 4.51
C PRO A 113 -0.51 -14.55 3.38
N LYS A 114 -1.50 -15.43 3.56
CA LYS A 114 -1.91 -16.38 2.53
C LYS A 114 -2.76 -15.76 1.42
N VAL A 115 -3.30 -14.60 1.66
CA VAL A 115 -4.18 -13.94 0.70
C VAL A 115 -3.41 -13.29 -0.43
#